data_45ad1acf8e7fd7a7579281310f8a294a
#
_entry.id   45ad1acf8e7fd7a7579281310f8a294a
#
_cell.length_a   1.000
_cell.length_b   1.000
_cell.length_c   1.000
_cell.angle_alpha   90.00
_cell.angle_beta   90.00
_cell.angle_gamma   90.00
#
_symmetry.space_group_name_H-M   'P 1'
#
loop_
_entity.id
_entity.type
_entity.pdbx_description
1 polymer ?
#
loop_
_entity_poly.entity_id
_entity_poly.type
_entity_poly.pdbx_seq_one_letter_code
_entity_poly.pdbx_strand_id
1 'polypeptide(L)'
;MDLGVYCAYPALYLFGKPQNTLAVSHLLASGADGSDIVAMQYPDKLVNLVFSKVGQAGANTDFQGTNGTVSVESISKLANISIRYNNGTVEEVCGEEEKFKLMGYEAKDFYRYITEPEASRAEYEQCSALAYDVSAYMEEIRKLANIHFPS
;
A
#
# COMPACT_ATOMS: atom_id res chain seq x y z
N MET A 1 -7.50 5.88 -10.00
CA MET A 1 -7.09 5.08 -8.80
C MET A 1 -5.69 4.47 -8.89
N ASP A 2 -4.83 4.93 -9.76
CA ASP A 2 -3.45 4.43 -9.93
C ASP A 2 -2.57 4.60 -8.68
N LEU A 3 -2.72 5.70 -7.92
CA LEU A 3 -1.96 5.93 -6.68
C LEU A 3 -2.42 5.05 -5.51
N GLY A 4 -3.65 4.59 -5.52
CA GLY A 4 -4.21 3.76 -4.44
C GLY A 4 -3.50 2.43 -4.24
N VAL A 5 -2.88 1.88 -5.29
CA VAL A 5 -2.12 0.63 -5.22
C VAL A 5 -0.97 0.70 -4.21
N TYR A 6 -0.30 1.85 -4.09
CA TYR A 6 0.80 2.04 -3.13
C TYR A 6 0.36 1.97 -1.67
N CYS A 7 -0.92 2.21 -1.40
CA CYS A 7 -1.50 2.08 -0.07
C CYS A 7 -2.18 0.71 0.12
N ALA A 8 -2.91 0.22 -0.90
CA ALA A 8 -3.66 -1.03 -0.83
C ALA A 8 -2.74 -2.26 -0.78
N TYR A 9 -1.65 -2.27 -1.56
CA TYR A 9 -0.73 -3.38 -1.61
C TYR A 9 -0.11 -3.70 -0.24
N PRO A 10 0.54 -2.75 0.47
CA PRO A 10 1.09 -3.03 1.80
C PRO A 10 0.02 -3.36 2.83
N ALA A 11 -1.18 -2.77 2.74
CA ALA A 11 -2.28 -3.11 3.65
C ALA A 11 -2.73 -4.56 3.48
N LEU A 12 -2.92 -5.03 2.23
CA LEU A 12 -3.29 -6.41 1.96
C LEU A 12 -2.16 -7.40 2.24
N TYR A 13 -0.91 -7.00 1.96
CA TYR A 13 0.26 -7.83 2.27
C TYR A 13 0.39 -8.10 3.77
N LEU A 14 0.20 -7.06 4.60
CA LEU A 14 0.38 -7.14 6.05
C LEU A 14 -0.83 -7.72 6.78
N PHE A 15 -2.05 -7.43 6.30
CA PHE A 15 -3.27 -7.70 7.06
C PHE A 15 -4.29 -8.59 6.33
N GLY A 16 -4.03 -8.92 5.06
CA GLY A 16 -4.99 -9.65 4.23
C GLY A 16 -6.23 -8.82 3.86
N LYS A 17 -7.28 -9.50 3.42
CA LYS A 17 -8.55 -8.85 3.05
C LYS A 17 -9.32 -8.38 4.27
N PRO A 18 -9.88 -7.15 4.28
CA PRO A 18 -10.74 -6.67 5.36
C PRO A 18 -12.09 -7.39 5.38
N GLN A 19 -12.78 -7.35 6.52
CA GLN A 19 -14.15 -7.83 6.65
C GLN A 19 -15.16 -6.86 6.01
N ASN A 20 -14.91 -5.55 6.15
CA ASN A 20 -15.74 -4.51 5.56
C ASN A 20 -14.86 -3.40 4.99
N THR A 21 -15.33 -2.77 3.93
CA THR A 21 -14.69 -1.64 3.27
C THR A 21 -15.70 -0.53 3.02
N LEU A 22 -15.32 0.70 3.35
CA LEU A 22 -16.01 1.92 2.94
C LEU A 22 -15.06 2.74 2.08
N ALA A 23 -15.52 3.26 0.97
CA ALA A 23 -14.72 4.10 0.09
C ALA A 23 -15.52 5.31 -0.37
N VAL A 24 -14.88 6.46 -0.38
CA VAL A 24 -15.40 7.71 -0.92
C VAL A 24 -14.36 8.39 -1.79
N SER A 25 -14.79 9.03 -2.86
CA SER A 25 -13.93 9.73 -3.81
C SER A 25 -14.45 11.12 -4.09
N HIS A 26 -13.55 12.08 -4.21
CA HIS A 26 -13.80 13.35 -4.84
C HIS A 26 -13.44 13.25 -6.32
N LEU A 27 -14.47 13.31 -7.18
CA LEU A 27 -14.27 13.24 -8.61
C LEU A 27 -13.95 14.62 -9.20
N LEU A 28 -13.02 14.64 -10.13
CA LEU A 28 -12.66 15.81 -10.92
C LEU A 28 -13.70 16.08 -12.02
N ALA A 29 -13.66 17.24 -12.62
CA ALA A 29 -14.53 17.59 -13.74
C ALA A 29 -14.40 16.63 -14.95
N SER A 30 -13.28 15.94 -15.07
CA SER A 30 -13.05 14.88 -16.07
C SER A 30 -13.73 13.55 -15.76
N GLY A 31 -14.31 13.38 -14.56
CA GLY A 31 -14.83 12.12 -14.07
C GLY A 31 -13.77 11.21 -13.41
N ALA A 32 -12.49 11.59 -13.46
CA ALA A 32 -11.43 10.85 -12.77
C ALA A 32 -11.42 11.12 -11.26
N ASP A 33 -10.96 10.14 -10.48
CA ASP A 33 -10.72 10.29 -9.07
C ASP A 33 -9.62 11.34 -8.80
N GLY A 34 -9.90 12.31 -7.95
CA GLY A 34 -8.94 13.34 -7.52
C GLY A 34 -8.34 13.07 -6.16
N SER A 35 -9.18 12.66 -5.21
CA SER A 35 -8.78 12.26 -3.86
C SER A 35 -9.71 11.19 -3.34
N ASP A 36 -9.14 10.21 -2.65
CA ASP A 36 -9.85 9.04 -2.18
C ASP A 36 -9.55 8.77 -0.70
N ILE A 37 -10.58 8.32 0.02
CA ILE A 37 -10.46 7.80 1.38
C ILE A 37 -11.09 6.41 1.41
N VAL A 38 -10.35 5.44 1.93
CA VAL A 38 -10.81 4.06 2.11
C VAL A 38 -10.64 3.66 3.57
N ALA A 39 -11.72 3.26 4.22
CA ALA A 39 -11.69 2.70 5.56
C ALA A 39 -11.88 1.18 5.49
N MET A 40 -10.93 0.43 6.03
CA MET A 40 -10.90 -1.02 6.05
C MET A 40 -11.09 -1.51 7.49
N GLN A 41 -12.07 -2.39 7.71
CA GLN A 41 -12.35 -2.99 9.01
C GLN A 41 -11.87 -4.43 9.06
N TYR A 42 -11.08 -4.73 10.08
CA TYR A 42 -10.63 -6.07 10.45
C TYR A 42 -11.20 -6.44 11.83
N PRO A 43 -11.11 -7.70 12.28
CA PRO A 43 -11.60 -8.11 13.60
C PRO A 43 -10.96 -7.37 14.77
N ASP A 44 -9.71 -6.93 14.60
CA ASP A 44 -8.84 -6.41 15.66
C ASP A 44 -8.20 -5.04 15.34
N LYS A 45 -8.48 -4.47 14.17
CA LYS A 45 -7.89 -3.19 13.73
C LYS A 45 -8.73 -2.45 12.70
N LEU A 46 -8.44 -1.18 12.55
CA LEU A 46 -8.92 -0.34 11.46
C LEU A 46 -7.74 0.17 10.65
N VAL A 47 -7.89 0.24 9.34
CA VAL A 47 -6.90 0.82 8.42
C VAL A 47 -7.57 1.89 7.58
N ASN A 48 -6.95 3.06 7.48
CA ASN A 48 -7.38 4.13 6.61
C ASN A 48 -6.33 4.35 5.52
N LEU A 49 -6.77 4.27 4.25
CA LEU A 49 -5.96 4.63 3.11
C LEU A 49 -6.43 5.99 2.60
N VAL A 50 -5.48 6.91 2.43
CA VAL A 50 -5.74 8.24 1.87
C VAL A 50 -4.75 8.48 0.74
N PHE A 51 -5.26 8.74 -0.45
CA PHE A 51 -4.43 9.05 -1.60
C PHE A 51 -5.06 10.12 -2.47
N SER A 52 -4.24 10.93 -3.11
CA SER A 52 -4.71 12.09 -3.89
C SER A 52 -3.80 12.37 -5.06
N LYS A 53 -4.41 12.73 -6.20
CA LYS A 53 -3.73 13.23 -7.40
C LYS A 53 -3.63 14.77 -7.41
N VAL A 54 -4.44 15.43 -6.59
CA VAL A 54 -4.56 16.89 -6.56
C VAL A 54 -4.04 17.53 -5.29
N GLY A 55 -3.69 16.73 -4.29
CA GLY A 55 -3.11 17.18 -3.02
C GLY A 55 -1.86 16.39 -2.70
N GLN A 56 -1.01 16.98 -1.86
CA GLN A 56 0.17 16.32 -1.31
C GLN A 56 0.00 16.15 0.19
N ALA A 57 0.18 14.92 0.68
CA ALA A 57 0.17 14.66 2.10
C ALA A 57 1.46 15.15 2.74
N GLY A 58 1.34 15.84 3.88
CA GLY A 58 2.47 16.18 4.75
C GLY A 58 2.60 15.23 5.95
N ALA A 59 1.77 14.19 6.03
CA ALA A 59 1.76 13.21 7.10
C ALA A 59 2.40 11.90 6.66
N ASN A 60 3.09 11.24 7.59
CA ASN A 60 3.63 9.91 7.39
C ASN A 60 2.53 8.84 7.37
N THR A 61 2.87 7.65 6.91
CA THR A 61 2.06 6.45 7.15
C THR A 61 2.43 5.86 8.50
N ASP A 62 1.46 5.80 9.42
CA ASP A 62 1.66 5.31 10.77
C ASP A 62 0.98 3.96 10.99
N PHE A 63 1.73 3.01 11.57
CA PHE A 63 1.22 1.74 12.08
C PHE A 63 1.22 1.81 13.60
N GLN A 64 0.05 2.09 14.19
CA GLN A 64 -0.12 2.29 15.62
C GLN A 64 -0.37 0.95 16.31
N GLY A 65 0.55 0.56 17.18
CA GLY A 65 0.47 -0.66 17.99
C GLY A 65 0.42 -0.37 19.47
N THR A 66 0.15 -1.39 20.28
CA THR A 66 0.08 -1.28 21.74
C THR A 66 1.41 -0.94 22.42
N ASN A 67 2.53 -1.24 21.76
CA ASN A 67 3.88 -1.00 22.31
C ASN A 67 4.57 0.23 21.71
N GLY A 68 3.99 0.82 20.68
CA GLY A 68 4.57 1.97 19.97
C GLY A 68 3.99 2.15 18.58
N THR A 69 4.57 3.06 17.82
CA THR A 69 4.16 3.39 16.46
C THR A 69 5.34 3.22 15.51
N VAL A 70 5.12 2.51 14.41
CA VAL A 70 6.02 2.51 13.25
C VAL A 70 5.56 3.62 12.33
N SER A 71 6.46 4.54 11.99
CA SER A 71 6.20 5.66 11.08
C SER A 71 7.03 5.50 9.82
N VAL A 72 6.40 5.61 8.66
CA VAL A 72 7.01 5.50 7.34
C VAL A 72 6.76 6.80 6.59
N GLU A 73 7.81 7.55 6.26
CA GLU A 73 7.68 8.85 5.57
C GLU A 73 7.08 8.68 4.16
N SER A 74 7.51 7.64 3.45
CA SER A 74 7.01 7.37 2.10
C SER A 74 6.65 5.91 1.94
N ILE A 75 5.35 5.60 1.98
CA ILE A 75 4.88 4.22 1.82
C ILE A 75 5.20 3.63 0.43
N SER A 76 5.28 4.46 -0.61
CA SER A 76 5.62 4.02 -1.96
C SER A 76 7.11 3.69 -2.15
N LYS A 77 7.97 4.19 -1.26
CA LYS A 77 9.42 3.96 -1.30
C LYS A 77 9.92 3.12 -0.14
N LEU A 78 9.11 2.96 0.92
CA LEU A 78 9.49 2.37 2.21
C LEU A 78 10.75 3.03 2.79
N ALA A 79 10.83 4.35 2.68
CA ALA A 79 11.96 5.15 3.11
C ALA A 79 11.69 5.83 4.46
N ASN A 80 12.77 6.14 5.19
CA ASN A 80 12.73 6.85 6.47
C ASN A 80 11.75 6.24 7.47
N ILE A 81 12.00 4.96 7.78
CA ILE A 81 11.18 4.22 8.74
C ILE A 81 11.74 4.44 10.14
N SER A 82 10.87 4.81 11.07
CA SER A 82 11.22 4.91 12.50
C SER A 82 10.20 4.17 13.36
N ILE A 83 10.66 3.68 14.50
CA ILE A 83 9.83 3.05 15.52
C ILE A 83 9.91 3.89 16.78
N ARG A 84 8.78 4.43 17.22
CA ARG A 84 8.67 5.15 18.48
C ARG A 84 7.95 4.29 19.50
N TYR A 85 8.68 3.86 20.51
CA TYR A 85 8.13 3.05 21.60
C TYR A 85 7.41 3.90 22.65
N ASN A 86 6.47 3.31 23.39
CA ASN A 86 5.73 4.00 24.45
C ASN A 86 6.61 4.48 25.62
N ASN A 87 7.80 3.92 25.80
CA ASN A 87 8.79 4.37 26.78
C ASN A 87 9.59 5.59 26.32
N GLY A 88 9.30 6.14 25.15
CA GLY A 88 9.99 7.30 24.56
C GLY A 88 11.24 6.96 23.76
N THR A 89 11.66 5.70 23.69
CA THR A 89 12.78 5.28 22.84
C THR A 89 12.38 5.39 21.36
N VAL A 90 13.30 5.84 20.52
CA VAL A 90 13.14 5.91 19.07
C VAL A 90 14.24 5.06 18.42
N GLU A 91 13.84 4.22 17.49
CA GLU A 91 14.74 3.43 16.65
C GLU A 91 14.55 3.86 15.20
N GLU A 92 15.65 4.22 14.55
CA GLU A 92 15.64 4.57 13.12
C GLU A 92 15.97 3.33 12.29
N VAL A 93 15.05 2.98 11.41
CA VAL A 93 15.23 1.89 10.42
C VAL A 93 15.42 2.55 9.06
N CYS A 94 16.65 2.54 8.57
CA CYS A 94 16.95 3.13 7.26
C CYS A 94 16.36 2.28 6.13
N GLY A 95 15.63 2.92 5.23
CA GLY A 95 15.24 2.36 3.94
C GLY A 95 16.13 2.86 2.81
N GLU A 96 16.07 2.21 1.64
CA GLU A 96 16.76 2.67 0.44
C GLU A 96 15.96 3.81 -0.22
N GLU A 97 16.57 4.97 -0.39
CA GLU A 97 15.91 6.15 -0.97
C GLU A 97 16.16 6.33 -2.46
N GLU A 98 17.25 5.77 -2.98
CA GLU A 98 17.61 5.93 -4.38
C GLU A 98 16.67 5.13 -5.30
N LYS A 99 15.87 5.85 -6.09
CA LYS A 99 14.89 5.23 -7.02
C LYS A 99 15.52 4.16 -7.93
N PHE A 100 16.75 4.37 -8.38
CA PHE A 100 17.44 3.40 -9.24
C PHE A 100 17.67 2.07 -8.52
N LYS A 101 18.04 2.11 -7.23
CA LYS A 101 18.24 0.90 -6.42
C LYS A 101 16.93 0.18 -6.13
N LEU A 102 15.86 0.94 -5.85
CA LEU A 102 14.52 0.37 -5.66
C LEU A 102 14.06 -0.41 -6.90
N MET A 103 14.20 0.17 -8.09
CA MET A 103 13.92 -0.52 -9.36
C MET A 103 14.85 -1.71 -9.60
N GLY A 104 16.08 -1.64 -9.07
CA GLY A 104 17.06 -2.74 -9.13
C GLY A 104 16.62 -3.99 -8.38
N TYR A 105 15.92 -3.85 -7.24
CA TYR A 105 15.36 -4.99 -6.51
C TYR A 105 14.30 -5.72 -7.33
N GLU A 106 13.37 -4.98 -7.94
CA GLU A 106 12.35 -5.54 -8.82
C GLU A 106 12.96 -6.29 -10.00
N ALA A 107 13.93 -5.67 -10.69
CA ALA A 107 14.63 -6.29 -11.81
C ALA A 107 15.38 -7.57 -11.40
N LYS A 108 15.99 -7.58 -10.22
CA LYS A 108 16.70 -8.74 -9.66
C LYS A 108 15.74 -9.90 -9.38
N ASP A 109 14.59 -9.62 -8.76
CA ASP A 109 13.61 -10.65 -8.47
C ASP A 109 12.98 -11.20 -9.75
N PHE A 110 12.67 -10.34 -10.71
CA PHE A 110 12.19 -10.76 -12.02
C PHE A 110 13.19 -11.67 -12.74
N TYR A 111 14.48 -11.31 -12.73
CA TYR A 111 15.54 -12.15 -13.29
C TYR A 111 15.63 -13.51 -12.60
N ARG A 112 15.57 -13.54 -11.26
CA ARG A 112 15.60 -14.75 -10.45
C ARG A 112 14.42 -15.67 -10.75
N TYR A 113 13.22 -15.13 -10.89
CA TYR A 113 12.03 -15.92 -11.26
C TYR A 113 12.16 -16.62 -12.62
N ILE A 114 12.89 -16.01 -13.55
CA ILE A 114 13.14 -16.59 -14.88
C ILE A 114 14.27 -17.64 -14.83
N THR A 115 15.34 -17.34 -14.14
CA THR A 115 16.57 -18.17 -14.17
C THR A 115 16.57 -19.31 -13.14
N GLU A 116 15.79 -19.15 -12.06
CA GLU A 116 15.71 -20.10 -10.95
C GLU A 116 14.25 -20.46 -10.63
N PRO A 117 13.44 -20.93 -11.61
CA PRO A 117 11.99 -21.07 -11.44
C PRO A 117 11.59 -22.03 -10.34
N GLU A 118 12.32 -23.14 -10.13
CA GLU A 118 12.00 -24.10 -9.10
C GLU A 118 12.30 -23.56 -7.69
N ALA A 119 13.43 -22.86 -7.52
CA ALA A 119 13.84 -22.30 -6.24
C ALA A 119 12.96 -21.11 -5.81
N SER A 120 12.43 -20.35 -6.77
CA SER A 120 11.64 -19.15 -6.54
C SER A 120 10.12 -19.36 -6.66
N ARG A 121 9.66 -20.58 -6.98
CA ARG A 121 8.25 -20.89 -7.26
C ARG A 121 7.29 -20.42 -6.17
N ALA A 122 7.55 -20.78 -4.92
CA ALA A 122 6.65 -20.47 -3.81
C ALA A 122 6.48 -18.96 -3.62
N GLU A 123 7.56 -18.22 -3.72
CA GLU A 123 7.55 -16.76 -3.61
C GLU A 123 6.84 -16.12 -4.80
N TYR A 124 7.11 -16.58 -6.02
CA TYR A 124 6.43 -16.11 -7.22
C TYR A 124 4.91 -16.34 -7.14
N GLU A 125 4.48 -17.53 -6.69
CA GLU A 125 3.06 -17.86 -6.52
C GLU A 125 2.40 -16.97 -5.46
N GLN A 126 3.09 -16.71 -4.34
CA GLN A 126 2.62 -15.80 -3.30
C GLN A 126 2.47 -14.36 -3.81
N CYS A 127 3.50 -13.83 -4.49
CA CYS A 127 3.46 -12.49 -5.07
C CYS A 127 2.36 -12.36 -6.13
N SER A 128 2.19 -13.39 -6.98
CA SER A 128 1.15 -13.42 -8.00
C SER A 128 -0.25 -13.46 -7.38
N ALA A 129 -0.48 -14.29 -6.37
CA ALA A 129 -1.75 -14.34 -5.66
C ALA A 129 -2.08 -12.98 -5.02
N LEU A 130 -1.11 -12.34 -4.36
CA LEU A 130 -1.28 -11.02 -3.79
C LEU A 130 -1.60 -9.97 -4.86
N ALA A 131 -0.94 -10.00 -6.02
CA ALA A 131 -1.22 -9.08 -7.11
C ALA A 131 -2.66 -9.20 -7.63
N TYR A 132 -3.19 -10.43 -7.74
CA TYR A 132 -4.60 -10.66 -8.06
C TYR A 132 -5.53 -10.12 -6.97
N ASP A 133 -5.23 -10.37 -5.70
CA ASP A 133 -6.03 -9.88 -4.57
C ASP A 133 -6.06 -8.35 -4.52
N VAL A 134 -4.91 -7.70 -4.72
CA VAL A 134 -4.81 -6.23 -4.78
C VAL A 134 -5.63 -5.69 -5.96
N SER A 135 -5.51 -6.29 -7.14
CA SER A 135 -6.27 -5.87 -8.32
C SER A 135 -7.78 -5.98 -8.09
N ALA A 136 -8.24 -7.11 -7.55
CA ALA A 136 -9.64 -7.32 -7.21
C ALA A 136 -10.15 -6.33 -6.15
N TYR A 137 -9.33 -6.06 -5.15
CA TYR A 137 -9.66 -5.10 -4.09
C TYR A 137 -9.71 -3.66 -4.61
N MET A 138 -8.79 -3.26 -5.48
CA MET A 138 -8.84 -1.95 -6.13
C MET A 138 -10.12 -1.76 -6.97
N GLU A 139 -10.57 -2.82 -7.64
CA GLU A 139 -11.85 -2.82 -8.36
C GLU A 139 -13.05 -2.71 -7.41
N GLU A 140 -13.00 -3.35 -6.25
CA GLU A 140 -14.02 -3.22 -5.20
C GLU A 140 -14.08 -1.78 -4.69
N ILE A 141 -12.95 -1.17 -4.31
CA ILE A 141 -12.86 0.23 -3.89
C ILE A 141 -13.44 1.15 -4.95
N ARG A 142 -13.09 0.94 -6.22
CA ARG A 142 -13.59 1.72 -7.34
C ARG A 142 -15.11 1.72 -7.41
N LYS A 143 -15.73 0.54 -7.25
CA LYS A 143 -17.19 0.38 -7.26
C LYS A 143 -17.84 1.06 -6.05
N LEU A 144 -17.29 0.85 -4.85
CA LEU A 144 -17.78 1.47 -3.61
C LEU A 144 -17.72 3.01 -3.69
N ALA A 145 -16.68 3.56 -4.29
CA ALA A 145 -16.48 5.00 -4.45
C ALA A 145 -17.25 5.59 -5.68
N ASN A 146 -18.04 4.79 -6.40
CA ASN A 146 -18.78 5.20 -7.60
C ASN A 146 -17.91 5.83 -8.69
N ILE A 147 -16.69 5.35 -8.85
CA ILE A 147 -15.78 5.79 -9.92
C ILE A 147 -16.12 4.99 -11.19
N HIS A 148 -16.55 5.67 -12.24
CA HIS A 148 -16.88 5.06 -13.53
C HIS A 148 -15.81 5.39 -14.55
N PHE A 149 -15.31 4.38 -15.26
CA PHE A 149 -14.47 4.62 -16.42
C PHE A 149 -15.36 5.01 -17.61
N PRO A 150 -14.98 6.03 -18.38
CA PRO A 150 -15.67 6.34 -19.60
C PRO A 150 -15.62 5.13 -20.55
N SER A 151 -16.77 4.78 -21.10
CA SER A 151 -16.94 3.73 -22.12
C SER A 151 -16.35 4.18 -23.46
#